data_2f2ed40cdfde5e3b835829756198e774
#
_entry.id   2f2ed40cdfde5e3b835829756198e774
#
_cell.length_a   1.000
_cell.length_b   1.000
_cell.length_c   1.000
_cell.angle_alpha   90.00
_cell.angle_beta   90.00
_cell.angle_gamma   90.00
#
_symmetry.space_group_name_H-M   'P 1'
#
loop_
_entity.id
_entity.type
_entity.pdbx_description
1 polymer ?
#
loop_
_entity_poly.entity_id
_entity_poly.type
_entity_poly.pdbx_seq_one_letter_code
_entity_poly.pdbx_strand_id
1 'polypeptide(L)'
;LKVLLMNEFILEQQNEAATVAQQPQEMIRRLVWKICVATLILMAIGSATRVMNAGLACPDWPLCYGELVPAKQMNLQVFLEWFHRLDAALIGFSAIALTGLSWWHRRSLPKWLPWASTFALFLIVCQGILGALTVTELLRFDIVTAHLGTALLFFTTLLIIGTSLIPYQGTGTVGKLPWMGAIAAVCVYLQSLLGAIVGSRWALHQCLASEQLCNVMYSHIFGVVPPTIATLAVILISWRTPALHPDLRKLANMAGGLLILQLLLGVATFRLHLQVEPLTVSHQAIGATLLGTLVVFTVLSVRDSLTNREVQASSVTTTHGVNP
;
A
#
# COMPACT_ATOMS: atom_id res chain seq x y z
N LEU A 1 -30.30 -2.65 46.73
CA LEU A 1 -30.37 -3.79 45.81
C LEU A 1 -30.95 -3.39 44.43
N LYS A 2 -32.12 -2.72 44.35
CA LYS A 2 -32.74 -2.29 43.08
C LYS A 2 -31.87 -1.33 42.26
N VAL A 3 -31.16 -0.40 42.90
CA VAL A 3 -30.27 0.57 42.22
C VAL A 3 -29.00 -0.12 41.63
N LEU A 4 -28.48 -1.13 42.34
CA LEU A 4 -27.34 -1.93 41.86
C LEU A 4 -27.72 -2.77 40.63
N LEU A 5 -28.88 -3.45 40.68
CA LEU A 5 -29.40 -4.24 39.55
C LEU A 5 -29.73 -3.37 38.33
N MET A 6 -30.21 -2.15 38.53
CA MET A 6 -30.50 -1.20 37.47
C MET A 6 -29.21 -0.65 36.83
N ASN A 7 -28.15 -0.41 37.62
CA ASN A 7 -26.85 0.00 37.09
C ASN A 7 -26.15 -1.13 36.28
N GLU A 8 -26.22 -2.38 36.77
CA GLU A 8 -25.71 -3.53 36.02
C GLU A 8 -26.43 -3.69 34.68
N PHE A 9 -27.76 -3.61 34.66
CA PHE A 9 -28.56 -3.69 33.45
C PHE A 9 -28.24 -2.56 32.45
N ILE A 10 -28.04 -1.32 32.91
CA ILE A 10 -27.66 -0.18 32.07
C ILE A 10 -26.25 -0.39 31.48
N LEU A 11 -25.31 -0.87 32.29
CA LEU A 11 -23.95 -1.18 31.85
C LEU A 11 -23.92 -2.32 30.81
N GLU A 12 -24.75 -3.33 31.00
CA GLU A 12 -24.87 -4.45 30.05
C GLU A 12 -25.47 -4.01 28.72
N GLN A 13 -26.54 -3.19 28.74
CA GLN A 13 -27.10 -2.59 27.53
C GLN A 13 -26.11 -1.64 26.81
N GLN A 14 -25.34 -0.86 27.57
CA GLN A 14 -24.28 0.01 26.96
C GLN A 14 -23.18 -0.81 26.35
N ASN A 15 -22.77 -1.92 26.96
CA ASN A 15 -21.76 -2.83 26.42
C ASN A 15 -22.27 -3.57 25.17
N GLU A 16 -23.51 -4.04 25.14
CA GLU A 16 -24.13 -4.63 23.95
C GLU A 16 -24.23 -3.62 22.81
N ALA A 17 -24.70 -2.41 23.08
CA ALA A 17 -24.80 -1.35 22.08
C ALA A 17 -23.41 -0.96 21.52
N ALA A 18 -22.37 -0.88 22.35
CA ALA A 18 -21.01 -0.64 21.96
C ALA A 18 -20.45 -1.78 21.10
N THR A 19 -20.73 -3.03 21.46
CA THR A 19 -20.30 -4.23 20.72
C THR A 19 -20.96 -4.30 19.34
N VAL A 20 -22.24 -4.01 19.24
CA VAL A 20 -23.01 -3.97 17.98
C VAL A 20 -22.50 -2.85 17.07
N ALA A 21 -22.16 -1.68 17.64
CA ALA A 21 -21.59 -0.56 16.87
C ALA A 21 -20.16 -0.82 16.35
N GLN A 22 -19.38 -1.66 17.02
CA GLN A 22 -18.00 -2.01 16.63
C GLN A 22 -17.94 -3.09 15.53
N GLN A 23 -18.96 -3.95 15.40
CA GLN A 23 -18.97 -5.06 14.45
C GLN A 23 -18.76 -4.64 12.98
N PRO A 24 -19.42 -3.59 12.43
CA PRO A 24 -19.21 -3.16 11.05
C PRO A 24 -17.81 -2.64 10.80
N GLN A 25 -17.21 -1.91 11.75
CA GLN A 25 -15.85 -1.39 11.62
C GLN A 25 -14.82 -2.52 11.57
N GLU A 26 -14.97 -3.53 12.42
CA GLU A 26 -14.09 -4.70 12.43
C GLU A 26 -14.20 -5.51 11.15
N MET A 27 -15.42 -5.73 10.66
CA MET A 27 -15.67 -6.42 9.38
C MET A 27 -14.98 -5.70 8.22
N ILE A 28 -15.17 -4.38 8.12
CA ILE A 28 -14.54 -3.57 7.07
C ILE A 28 -13.02 -3.59 7.21
N ARG A 29 -12.48 -3.46 8.42
CA ARG A 29 -11.06 -3.54 8.68
C ARG A 29 -10.47 -4.86 8.17
N ARG A 30 -11.11 -5.99 8.48
CA ARG A 30 -10.67 -7.32 8.00
C ARG A 30 -10.74 -7.43 6.48
N LEU A 31 -11.78 -6.89 5.87
CA LEU A 31 -11.92 -6.87 4.40
C LEU A 31 -10.80 -6.05 3.76
N VAL A 32 -10.52 -4.85 4.26
CA VAL A 32 -9.44 -3.98 3.77
C VAL A 32 -8.08 -4.69 3.82
N TRP A 33 -7.75 -5.35 4.94
CA TRP A 33 -6.48 -6.07 5.05
C TRP A 33 -6.39 -7.26 4.10
N LYS A 34 -7.48 -7.98 3.87
CA LYS A 34 -7.52 -9.05 2.85
C LYS A 34 -7.26 -8.50 1.45
N ILE A 35 -7.91 -7.39 1.08
CA ILE A 35 -7.68 -6.72 -0.21
C ILE A 35 -6.24 -6.21 -0.30
N CYS A 36 -5.68 -5.66 0.78
CA CYS A 36 -4.28 -5.22 0.84
C CYS A 36 -3.30 -6.35 0.51
N VAL A 37 -3.43 -7.50 1.17
CA VAL A 37 -2.56 -8.67 0.95
C VAL A 37 -2.74 -9.19 -0.48
N ALA A 38 -3.98 -9.33 -0.95
CA ALA A 38 -4.27 -9.74 -2.32
C ALA A 38 -3.64 -8.78 -3.35
N THR A 39 -3.74 -7.46 -3.12
CA THR A 39 -3.14 -6.43 -4.00
C THR A 39 -1.61 -6.55 -4.06
N LEU A 40 -0.94 -6.81 -2.92
CA LEU A 40 0.51 -7.02 -2.90
C LEU A 40 0.91 -8.27 -3.70
N ILE A 41 0.16 -9.36 -3.56
CA ILE A 41 0.35 -10.60 -4.33
C ILE A 41 0.09 -10.32 -5.81
N LEU A 42 -1.00 -9.62 -6.15
CA LEU A 42 -1.33 -9.25 -7.54
C LEU A 42 -0.22 -8.43 -8.19
N MET A 43 0.38 -7.46 -7.47
CA MET A 43 1.51 -6.69 -7.97
C MET A 43 2.74 -7.58 -8.25
N ALA A 44 3.00 -8.59 -7.41
CA ALA A 44 4.09 -9.54 -7.64
C ALA A 44 3.81 -10.44 -8.86
N ILE A 45 2.56 -10.92 -9.02
CA ILE A 45 2.13 -11.69 -10.21
C ILE A 45 2.23 -10.83 -11.47
N GLY A 46 1.79 -9.56 -11.41
CA GLY A 46 1.92 -8.62 -12.53
C GLY A 46 3.38 -8.35 -12.92
N SER A 47 4.29 -8.32 -11.92
CA SER A 47 5.72 -8.26 -12.18
C SER A 47 6.22 -9.53 -12.88
N ALA A 48 5.81 -10.72 -12.43
CA ALA A 48 6.15 -11.99 -13.06
C ALA A 48 5.61 -12.05 -14.49
N THR A 49 4.35 -11.67 -14.71
CA THR A 49 3.73 -11.58 -16.05
C THR A 49 4.57 -10.73 -17.00
N ARG A 50 5.09 -9.59 -16.52
CA ARG A 50 5.94 -8.70 -17.33
C ARG A 50 7.31 -9.30 -17.61
N VAL A 51 8.05 -9.78 -16.59
CA VAL A 51 9.43 -10.27 -16.73
C VAL A 51 9.50 -11.57 -17.53
N MET A 52 8.51 -12.44 -17.38
CA MET A 52 8.43 -13.72 -18.09
C MET A 52 7.80 -13.61 -19.50
N ASN A 53 7.67 -12.39 -20.03
CA ASN A 53 7.12 -12.13 -21.36
C ASN A 53 5.69 -12.61 -21.56
N ALA A 54 4.91 -12.64 -20.49
CA ALA A 54 3.53 -13.12 -20.48
C ALA A 54 2.48 -12.02 -20.74
N GLY A 55 2.87 -10.74 -20.73
CA GLY A 55 1.92 -9.61 -20.74
C GLY A 55 1.13 -9.39 -22.04
N LEU A 56 1.35 -10.20 -23.08
CA LEU A 56 0.59 -10.26 -24.32
C LEU A 56 0.28 -11.73 -24.71
N ALA A 57 0.27 -12.63 -23.75
CA ALA A 57 -0.04 -14.04 -24.00
C ALA A 57 -1.53 -14.25 -24.27
N CYS A 58 -2.41 -13.37 -23.75
CA CYS A 58 -3.83 -13.28 -24.11
C CYS A 58 -4.02 -12.17 -25.16
N PRO A 59 -4.41 -12.49 -26.40
CA PRO A 59 -4.47 -11.52 -27.49
C PRO A 59 -5.63 -10.53 -27.39
N ASP A 60 -6.63 -10.82 -26.59
CA ASP A 60 -7.86 -10.04 -26.40
C ASP A 60 -8.06 -9.60 -24.95
N TRP A 61 -8.97 -8.67 -24.75
CA TRP A 61 -9.39 -8.18 -23.46
C TRP A 61 -10.90 -7.90 -23.48
N PRO A 62 -11.68 -8.23 -22.43
CA PRO A 62 -11.29 -8.74 -21.10
C PRO A 62 -11.06 -10.26 -21.05
N LEU A 63 -11.42 -10.98 -22.08
CA LEU A 63 -11.28 -12.44 -22.20
C LEU A 63 -9.82 -12.81 -22.56
N CYS A 64 -9.59 -14.12 -22.72
CA CYS A 64 -8.33 -14.65 -23.21
C CYS A 64 -8.63 -15.70 -24.27
N TYR A 65 -8.28 -15.45 -25.53
CA TYR A 65 -8.69 -16.24 -26.70
C TYR A 65 -10.21 -16.37 -26.84
N GLY A 66 -10.97 -15.31 -26.49
CA GLY A 66 -12.43 -15.30 -26.52
C GLY A 66 -13.09 -16.13 -25.42
N GLU A 67 -12.35 -16.74 -24.51
CA GLU A 67 -12.82 -17.62 -23.46
C GLU A 67 -12.56 -17.04 -22.06
N LEU A 68 -13.42 -17.40 -21.09
CA LEU A 68 -13.16 -17.09 -19.67
C LEU A 68 -11.98 -17.89 -19.11
N VAL A 69 -11.83 -19.15 -19.55
CA VAL A 69 -10.72 -20.03 -19.20
C VAL A 69 -10.17 -20.63 -20.48
N PRO A 70 -9.01 -20.19 -20.98
CA PRO A 70 -8.42 -20.65 -22.26
C PRO A 70 -7.72 -22.00 -22.09
N ALA A 71 -8.49 -23.04 -21.76
CA ALA A 71 -7.95 -24.36 -21.40
C ALA A 71 -7.10 -25.00 -22.49
N LYS A 72 -7.44 -24.79 -23.78
CA LYS A 72 -6.72 -25.36 -24.93
C LYS A 72 -5.37 -24.69 -25.19
N GLN A 73 -5.25 -23.39 -24.86
CA GLN A 73 -4.06 -22.56 -25.09
C GLN A 73 -3.18 -22.44 -23.83
N MET A 74 -3.57 -23.09 -22.73
CA MET A 74 -2.93 -22.93 -21.44
C MET A 74 -1.47 -23.37 -21.47
N ASN A 75 -0.61 -22.43 -21.18
CA ASN A 75 0.82 -22.60 -20.90
C ASN A 75 1.20 -21.64 -19.78
N LEU A 76 2.45 -21.59 -19.36
CA LEU A 76 2.88 -20.75 -18.23
C LEU A 76 2.59 -19.25 -18.46
N GLN A 77 2.84 -18.73 -19.67
CA GLN A 77 2.63 -17.32 -19.99
C GLN A 77 1.14 -16.98 -19.99
N VAL A 78 0.31 -17.80 -20.67
CA VAL A 78 -1.15 -17.64 -20.68
C VAL A 78 -1.71 -17.75 -19.26
N PHE A 79 -1.23 -18.70 -18.46
CA PHE A 79 -1.64 -18.86 -17.08
C PHE A 79 -1.33 -17.60 -16.24
N LEU A 80 -0.12 -17.07 -16.34
CA LEU A 80 0.26 -15.88 -15.58
C LEU A 80 -0.61 -14.66 -15.91
N GLU A 81 -0.86 -14.41 -17.19
CA GLU A 81 -1.68 -13.28 -17.61
C GLU A 81 -3.15 -13.47 -17.27
N TRP A 82 -3.70 -14.66 -17.55
CA TRP A 82 -5.07 -15.02 -17.22
C TRP A 82 -5.32 -14.92 -15.70
N PHE A 83 -4.44 -15.50 -14.90
CA PHE A 83 -4.56 -15.49 -13.45
C PHE A 83 -4.43 -14.06 -12.87
N HIS A 84 -3.53 -13.24 -13.43
CA HIS A 84 -3.41 -11.82 -13.07
C HIS A 84 -4.72 -11.07 -13.33
N ARG A 85 -5.37 -11.30 -14.48
CA ARG A 85 -6.68 -10.70 -14.79
C ARG A 85 -7.79 -11.19 -13.87
N LEU A 86 -7.83 -12.48 -13.56
CA LEU A 86 -8.79 -13.07 -12.63
C LEU A 86 -8.67 -12.49 -11.23
N ASP A 87 -7.46 -12.42 -10.69
CA ASP A 87 -7.18 -11.86 -9.35
C ASP A 87 -7.51 -10.36 -9.32
N ALA A 88 -7.18 -9.61 -10.37
CA ALA A 88 -7.57 -8.21 -10.51
C ALA A 88 -9.10 -8.01 -10.48
N ALA A 89 -9.86 -8.89 -11.15
CA ALA A 89 -11.32 -8.85 -11.12
C ALA A 89 -11.88 -9.14 -9.72
N LEU A 90 -11.32 -10.13 -9.00
CA LEU A 90 -11.72 -10.45 -7.61
C LEU A 90 -11.43 -9.28 -6.66
N ILE A 91 -10.30 -8.60 -6.81
CA ILE A 91 -9.98 -7.38 -6.06
C ILE A 91 -10.96 -6.27 -6.41
N GLY A 92 -11.31 -6.10 -7.69
CA GLY A 92 -12.30 -5.14 -8.15
C GLY A 92 -13.67 -5.35 -7.50
N PHE A 93 -14.19 -6.59 -7.50
CA PHE A 93 -15.45 -6.94 -6.81
C PHE A 93 -15.35 -6.72 -5.30
N SER A 94 -14.19 -7.02 -4.70
CA SER A 94 -13.96 -6.78 -3.28
C SER A 94 -13.97 -5.28 -2.93
N ALA A 95 -13.44 -4.42 -3.82
CA ALA A 95 -13.48 -2.97 -3.65
C ALA A 95 -14.91 -2.40 -3.80
N ILE A 96 -15.73 -2.96 -4.70
CA ILE A 96 -17.16 -2.65 -4.81
C ILE A 96 -17.87 -3.02 -3.50
N ALA A 97 -17.64 -4.23 -3.00
CA ALA A 97 -18.21 -4.69 -1.74
C ALA A 97 -17.77 -3.80 -0.55
N LEU A 98 -16.47 -3.45 -0.48
CA LEU A 98 -15.94 -2.54 0.53
C LEU A 98 -16.65 -1.19 0.51
N THR A 99 -16.83 -0.61 -0.67
CA THR A 99 -17.50 0.69 -0.84
C THR A 99 -18.98 0.59 -0.48
N GLY A 100 -19.69 -0.43 -0.98
CA GLY A 100 -21.09 -0.67 -0.66
C GLY A 100 -21.35 -0.85 0.84
N LEU A 101 -20.53 -1.67 1.51
CA LEU A 101 -20.62 -1.87 2.96
C LEU A 101 -20.30 -0.58 3.75
N SER A 102 -19.31 0.20 3.30
CA SER A 102 -18.96 1.47 3.94
C SER A 102 -20.10 2.49 3.85
N TRP A 103 -20.78 2.58 2.72
CA TRP A 103 -21.96 3.45 2.56
C TRP A 103 -23.20 2.92 3.30
N TRP A 104 -23.39 1.60 3.31
CA TRP A 104 -24.50 0.98 4.04
C TRP A 104 -24.41 1.25 5.54
N HIS A 105 -23.23 1.08 6.11
CA HIS A 105 -22.98 1.28 7.53
C HIS A 105 -22.49 2.70 7.90
N ARG A 106 -22.64 3.70 7.01
CA ARG A 106 -22.08 5.06 7.19
C ARG A 106 -22.46 5.76 8.48
N ARG A 107 -23.59 5.36 9.12
CA ARG A 107 -24.05 5.96 10.37
C ARG A 107 -23.28 5.46 11.60
N SER A 108 -22.71 4.26 11.53
CA SER A 108 -21.90 3.64 12.59
C SER A 108 -20.38 3.67 12.30
N LEU A 109 -19.98 4.26 11.19
CA LEU A 109 -18.58 4.32 10.76
C LEU A 109 -18.05 5.77 10.80
N PRO A 110 -16.73 5.97 10.88
CA PRO A 110 -16.13 7.28 10.72
C PRO A 110 -16.57 7.95 9.41
N LYS A 111 -16.93 9.24 9.44
CA LYS A 111 -17.47 9.99 8.29
C LYS A 111 -16.55 9.98 7.04
N TRP A 112 -15.25 9.85 7.23
CA TRP A 112 -14.27 9.81 6.15
C TRP A 112 -14.24 8.47 5.41
N LEU A 113 -14.64 7.38 6.05
CA LEU A 113 -14.44 6.01 5.54
C LEU A 113 -15.22 5.71 4.24
N PRO A 114 -16.52 6.06 4.09
CA PRO A 114 -17.22 5.89 2.82
C PRO A 114 -16.56 6.63 1.65
N TRP A 115 -16.04 7.82 1.89
CA TRP A 115 -15.33 8.59 0.86
C TRP A 115 -13.97 7.99 0.50
N ALA A 116 -13.21 7.53 1.48
CA ALA A 116 -11.93 6.87 1.26
C ALA A 116 -12.10 5.53 0.49
N SER A 117 -13.14 4.76 0.81
CA SER A 117 -13.45 3.53 0.06
C SER A 117 -13.93 3.83 -1.37
N THR A 118 -14.68 4.92 -1.59
CA THR A 118 -15.06 5.39 -2.93
C THR A 118 -13.82 5.81 -3.74
N PHE A 119 -12.86 6.50 -3.11
CA PHE A 119 -11.60 6.83 -3.76
C PHE A 119 -10.78 5.57 -4.11
N ALA A 120 -10.74 4.56 -3.25
CA ALA A 120 -10.12 3.27 -3.56
C ALA A 120 -10.83 2.59 -4.75
N LEU A 121 -12.18 2.62 -4.80
CA LEU A 121 -12.95 2.11 -5.94
C LEU A 121 -12.62 2.87 -7.23
N PHE A 122 -12.50 4.19 -7.18
CA PHE A 122 -12.07 4.98 -8.34
C PHE A 122 -10.69 4.55 -8.84
N LEU A 123 -9.72 4.36 -7.95
CA LEU A 123 -8.38 3.90 -8.33
C LEU A 123 -8.38 2.51 -8.97
N ILE A 124 -9.19 1.56 -8.48
CA ILE A 124 -9.25 0.22 -9.08
C ILE A 124 -9.97 0.24 -10.43
N VAL A 125 -10.93 1.13 -10.65
CA VAL A 125 -11.52 1.35 -11.98
C VAL A 125 -10.46 1.89 -12.96
N CYS A 126 -9.67 2.90 -12.54
CA CYS A 126 -8.53 3.38 -13.32
C CYS A 126 -7.53 2.26 -13.63
N GLN A 127 -7.28 1.36 -12.67
CA GLN A 127 -6.44 0.17 -12.86
C GLN A 127 -6.98 -0.76 -13.94
N GLY A 128 -8.28 -1.01 -13.96
CA GLY A 128 -8.92 -1.83 -15.01
C GLY A 128 -8.73 -1.22 -16.41
N ILE A 129 -8.93 0.11 -16.53
CA ILE A 129 -8.71 0.85 -17.78
C ILE A 129 -7.23 0.78 -18.21
N LEU A 130 -6.31 1.08 -17.29
CA LEU A 130 -4.87 1.00 -17.58
C LEU A 130 -4.44 -0.42 -17.91
N GLY A 131 -5.02 -1.44 -17.25
CA GLY A 131 -4.79 -2.85 -17.57
C GLY A 131 -5.25 -3.23 -18.97
N ALA A 132 -6.41 -2.74 -19.44
CA ALA A 132 -6.85 -2.89 -20.82
C ALA A 132 -5.87 -2.22 -21.80
N LEU A 133 -5.45 -0.99 -21.48
CA LEU A 133 -4.51 -0.24 -22.31
C LEU A 133 -3.11 -0.89 -22.36
N THR A 134 -2.67 -1.61 -21.33
CA THR A 134 -1.39 -2.37 -21.44
C THR A 134 -1.42 -3.41 -22.55
N VAL A 135 -2.57 -4.02 -22.81
CA VAL A 135 -2.75 -5.02 -23.88
C VAL A 135 -2.95 -4.34 -25.23
N THR A 136 -3.90 -3.39 -25.34
CA THR A 136 -4.26 -2.73 -26.60
C THR A 136 -3.16 -1.83 -27.16
N GLU A 137 -2.36 -1.24 -26.29
CA GLU A 137 -1.21 -0.39 -26.64
C GLU A 137 0.15 -1.14 -26.59
N LEU A 138 0.09 -2.48 -26.63
CA LEU A 138 1.25 -3.37 -26.76
C LEU A 138 2.37 -3.07 -25.75
N LEU A 139 2.00 -2.95 -24.47
CA LEU A 139 2.90 -2.71 -23.33
C LEU A 139 3.71 -1.41 -23.41
N ARG A 140 3.12 -0.35 -23.92
CA ARG A 140 3.75 0.98 -23.93
C ARG A 140 4.26 1.34 -22.54
N PHE A 141 5.49 1.82 -22.45
CA PHE A 141 6.21 2.00 -21.18
C PHE A 141 5.54 3.01 -20.24
N ASP A 142 4.95 4.07 -20.76
CA ASP A 142 4.22 5.09 -20.01
C ASP A 142 2.94 4.54 -19.40
N ILE A 143 2.19 3.72 -20.14
CA ILE A 143 0.98 3.05 -19.67
C ILE A 143 1.32 2.00 -18.59
N VAL A 144 2.34 1.18 -18.82
CA VAL A 144 2.80 0.19 -17.82
C VAL A 144 3.26 0.89 -16.53
N THR A 145 3.98 2.02 -16.66
CA THR A 145 4.40 2.82 -15.51
C THR A 145 3.22 3.44 -14.77
N ALA A 146 2.25 4.01 -15.51
CA ALA A 146 1.02 4.56 -14.92
C ALA A 146 0.20 3.47 -14.22
N HIS A 147 0.12 2.26 -14.82
CA HIS A 147 -0.55 1.11 -14.22
C HIS A 147 0.10 0.71 -12.88
N LEU A 148 1.43 0.58 -12.81
CA LEU A 148 2.10 0.31 -11.53
C LEU A 148 1.93 1.46 -10.53
N GLY A 149 2.06 2.72 -10.97
CA GLY A 149 1.89 3.89 -10.10
C GLY A 149 0.50 3.93 -9.46
N THR A 150 -0.55 3.71 -10.25
CA THR A 150 -1.93 3.66 -9.76
C THR A 150 -2.17 2.45 -8.85
N ALA A 151 -1.55 1.28 -9.12
CA ALA A 151 -1.59 0.11 -8.24
C ALA A 151 -0.99 0.42 -6.86
N LEU A 152 0.17 1.08 -6.82
CA LEU A 152 0.79 1.53 -5.57
C LEU A 152 -0.06 2.57 -4.83
N LEU A 153 -0.74 3.49 -5.53
CA LEU A 153 -1.69 4.43 -4.92
C LEU A 153 -2.91 3.71 -4.33
N PHE A 154 -3.46 2.73 -5.04
CA PHE A 154 -4.55 1.90 -4.51
C PHE A 154 -4.11 1.14 -3.26
N PHE A 155 -2.96 0.48 -3.32
CA PHE A 155 -2.38 -0.24 -2.18
C PHE A 155 -2.14 0.66 -0.96
N THR A 156 -1.54 1.84 -1.17
CA THR A 156 -1.30 2.81 -0.08
C THR A 156 -2.61 3.36 0.49
N THR A 157 -3.63 3.58 -0.35
CA THR A 157 -4.97 4.00 0.11
C THR A 157 -5.59 2.95 1.02
N LEU A 158 -5.52 1.66 0.64
CA LEU A 158 -5.99 0.56 1.49
C LEU A 158 -5.22 0.47 2.81
N LEU A 159 -3.90 0.65 2.79
CA LEU A 159 -3.07 0.67 3.99
C LEU A 159 -3.46 1.83 4.92
N ILE A 160 -3.69 3.03 4.38
CA ILE A 160 -4.17 4.18 5.15
C ILE A 160 -5.51 3.86 5.80
N ILE A 161 -6.48 3.34 5.04
CA ILE A 161 -7.80 2.95 5.57
C ILE A 161 -7.63 1.89 6.66
N GLY A 162 -6.95 0.77 6.37
CA GLY A 162 -6.77 -0.34 7.28
C GLY A 162 -6.08 0.07 8.59
N THR A 163 -5.00 0.84 8.48
CA THR A 163 -4.22 1.33 9.63
C THR A 163 -5.00 2.35 10.47
N SER A 164 -5.82 3.20 9.82
CA SER A 164 -6.66 4.16 10.54
C SER A 164 -7.78 3.50 11.35
N LEU A 165 -8.18 2.29 11.00
CA LEU A 165 -9.21 1.51 11.70
C LEU A 165 -8.65 0.61 12.81
N ILE A 166 -7.33 0.48 12.97
CA ILE A 166 -6.73 -0.31 14.07
C ILE A 166 -6.92 0.47 15.39
N PRO A 167 -7.31 -0.19 16.51
CA PRO A 167 -7.19 0.43 17.83
C PRO A 167 -5.73 0.81 18.11
N TYR A 168 -5.48 2.06 18.43
CA TYR A 168 -4.14 2.58 18.66
C TYR A 168 -4.18 3.72 19.68
N GLN A 169 -3.35 3.62 20.70
CA GLN A 169 -3.16 4.66 21.73
C GLN A 169 -1.71 5.15 21.61
N GLY A 170 -1.56 6.40 21.21
CA GLY A 170 -0.24 7.01 21.03
C GLY A 170 0.42 7.39 22.35
N THR A 171 1.73 7.59 22.30
CA THR A 171 2.55 8.08 23.43
C THR A 171 2.75 9.59 23.37
N GLY A 172 2.44 10.22 22.25
CA GLY A 172 2.63 11.65 22.02
C GLY A 172 4.10 12.08 21.81
N THR A 173 5.02 11.13 21.62
CA THR A 173 6.48 11.41 21.62
C THR A 173 7.10 11.51 20.24
N VAL A 174 6.32 11.37 19.17
CA VAL A 174 6.81 11.18 17.79
C VAL A 174 7.50 12.39 17.15
N GLY A 175 7.31 13.62 17.65
CA GLY A 175 7.96 14.82 17.13
C GLY A 175 7.78 15.00 15.61
N LYS A 176 8.88 14.98 14.84
CA LYS A 176 8.89 15.17 13.38
C LYS A 176 8.70 13.86 12.58
N LEU A 177 8.62 12.71 13.23
CA LEU A 177 8.53 11.40 12.56
C LEU A 177 7.39 11.27 11.55
N PRO A 178 6.17 11.85 11.75
CA PRO A 178 5.11 11.80 10.75
C PRO A 178 5.54 12.37 9.39
N TRP A 179 6.17 13.53 9.38
CA TRP A 179 6.64 14.17 8.15
C TRP A 179 7.81 13.43 7.52
N MET A 180 8.72 12.92 8.32
CA MET A 180 9.85 12.13 7.82
C MET A 180 9.39 10.83 7.19
N GLY A 181 8.44 10.13 7.81
CA GLY A 181 7.82 8.94 7.25
C GLY A 181 7.11 9.22 5.91
N ALA A 182 6.35 10.32 5.84
CA ALA A 182 5.68 10.73 4.61
C ALA A 182 6.67 11.05 3.48
N ILE A 183 7.75 11.80 3.78
CA ILE A 183 8.81 12.09 2.80
C ILE A 183 9.47 10.79 2.33
N ALA A 184 9.81 9.89 3.24
CA ALA A 184 10.41 8.61 2.87
C ALA A 184 9.48 7.76 1.98
N ALA A 185 8.18 7.71 2.31
CA ALA A 185 7.18 7.01 1.50
C ALA A 185 7.06 7.62 0.09
N VAL A 186 7.00 8.95 -0.03
CA VAL A 186 6.96 9.63 -1.33
C VAL A 186 8.23 9.35 -2.14
N CYS A 187 9.41 9.41 -1.52
CA CYS A 187 10.67 9.10 -2.20
C CYS A 187 10.69 7.63 -2.72
N VAL A 188 10.24 6.67 -1.91
CA VAL A 188 10.16 5.25 -2.34
C VAL A 188 9.13 5.09 -3.45
N TYR A 189 7.97 5.76 -3.39
CA TYR A 189 6.98 5.74 -4.46
C TYR A 189 7.56 6.26 -5.79
N LEU A 190 8.20 7.44 -5.79
CA LEU A 190 8.82 8.01 -6.99
C LEU A 190 9.93 7.12 -7.55
N GLN A 191 10.75 6.54 -6.66
CA GLN A 191 11.79 5.58 -7.04
C GLN A 191 11.20 4.32 -7.69
N SER A 192 10.02 3.87 -7.23
CA SER A 192 9.31 2.74 -7.82
C SER A 192 8.82 3.04 -9.24
N LEU A 193 8.40 4.29 -9.52
CA LEU A 193 8.04 4.72 -10.87
C LEU A 193 9.25 4.74 -11.80
N LEU A 194 10.40 5.26 -11.35
CA LEU A 194 11.64 5.19 -12.11
C LEU A 194 12.02 3.73 -12.41
N GLY A 195 11.88 2.83 -11.43
CA GLY A 195 12.08 1.39 -11.61
C GLY A 195 11.13 0.76 -12.62
N ALA A 196 9.86 1.21 -12.67
CA ALA A 196 8.89 0.75 -13.65
C ALA A 196 9.30 1.09 -15.09
N ILE A 197 9.79 2.31 -15.30
CA ILE A 197 10.30 2.73 -16.61
C ILE A 197 11.50 1.88 -17.03
N VAL A 198 12.46 1.63 -16.13
CA VAL A 198 13.63 0.76 -16.39
C VAL A 198 13.19 -0.67 -16.71
N GLY A 199 12.26 -1.20 -15.93
CA GLY A 199 11.77 -2.57 -16.08
C GLY A 199 10.84 -2.79 -17.27
N SER A 200 10.41 -1.76 -17.99
CA SER A 200 9.64 -1.87 -19.22
C SER A 200 10.55 -2.23 -20.39
N ARG A 201 11.07 -3.45 -20.47
CA ARG A 201 11.86 -4.11 -21.55
C ARG A 201 12.90 -3.30 -22.35
N TRP A 202 12.89 -1.96 -22.22
CA TRP A 202 13.56 -1.04 -23.13
C TRP A 202 14.95 -0.65 -22.65
N ALA A 203 15.22 -0.71 -21.34
CA ALA A 203 16.37 0.01 -20.81
C ALA A 203 17.71 -0.71 -21.05
N LEU A 204 17.82 -2.02 -20.89
CA LEU A 204 19.13 -2.69 -20.92
C LEU A 204 19.61 -2.99 -22.34
N HIS A 205 18.73 -3.50 -23.21
CA HIS A 205 19.11 -3.80 -24.60
C HIS A 205 19.23 -2.56 -25.48
N GLN A 206 18.56 -1.47 -25.13
CA GLN A 206 18.56 -0.23 -25.89
C GLN A 206 19.49 0.84 -25.32
N CYS A 207 19.98 0.69 -24.10
CA CYS A 207 21.02 1.56 -23.55
C CYS A 207 22.31 1.55 -24.45
N LEU A 208 22.55 0.44 -25.09
CA LEU A 208 23.62 0.32 -26.08
C LEU A 208 23.30 1.01 -27.42
N ALA A 209 22.05 1.36 -27.68
CA ALA A 209 21.57 1.94 -28.93
C ALA A 209 21.08 3.41 -28.81
N SER A 210 20.81 3.93 -27.61
CA SER A 210 20.39 5.33 -27.43
C SER A 210 20.77 5.86 -26.04
N GLU A 211 21.39 7.03 -25.98
CA GLU A 211 21.81 7.73 -24.75
C GLU A 211 20.62 8.04 -23.80
N GLN A 212 19.42 8.29 -24.34
CA GLN A 212 18.24 8.65 -23.54
C GLN A 212 17.80 7.53 -22.61
N LEU A 213 17.93 6.27 -23.03
CA LEU A 213 17.52 5.12 -22.23
C LEU A 213 18.55 4.74 -21.17
N CYS A 214 19.82 4.99 -21.42
CA CYS A 214 20.86 4.95 -20.41
C CYS A 214 20.60 5.99 -19.31
N ASN A 215 20.12 7.18 -19.64
CA ASN A 215 19.76 8.21 -18.67
C ASN A 215 18.64 7.76 -17.72
N VAL A 216 17.63 7.05 -18.21
CA VAL A 216 16.55 6.50 -17.36
C VAL A 216 17.10 5.46 -16.38
N MET A 217 17.95 4.55 -16.84
CA MET A 217 18.59 3.56 -15.98
C MET A 217 19.48 4.22 -14.92
N TYR A 218 20.32 5.18 -15.31
CA TYR A 218 21.13 5.95 -14.38
C TYR A 218 20.28 6.76 -13.40
N SER A 219 19.16 7.35 -13.84
CA SER A 219 18.24 8.05 -12.96
C SER A 219 17.66 7.14 -11.89
N HIS A 220 17.36 5.87 -12.21
CA HIS A 220 16.92 4.89 -11.21
C HIS A 220 18.07 4.50 -10.26
N ILE A 221 19.28 4.26 -10.78
CA ILE A 221 20.46 3.89 -9.97
C ILE A 221 20.84 5.03 -9.00
N PHE A 222 20.94 6.26 -9.47
CA PHE A 222 21.26 7.41 -8.61
C PHE A 222 20.05 7.87 -7.78
N GLY A 223 18.85 7.68 -8.30
CA GLY A 223 17.59 7.98 -7.62
C GLY A 223 17.36 7.17 -6.34
N VAL A 224 18.17 6.12 -6.08
CA VAL A 224 18.12 5.36 -4.83
C VAL A 224 18.56 6.17 -3.61
N VAL A 225 19.36 7.24 -3.82
CA VAL A 225 19.95 8.03 -2.71
C VAL A 225 18.89 8.73 -1.86
N PRO A 226 17.92 9.50 -2.41
CA PRO A 226 16.89 10.16 -1.60
C PRO A 226 16.06 9.20 -0.74
N PRO A 227 15.44 8.10 -1.25
CA PRO A 227 14.69 7.18 -0.42
C PRO A 227 15.55 6.47 0.63
N THR A 228 16.82 6.19 0.33
CA THR A 228 17.75 5.59 1.29
C THR A 228 18.02 6.54 2.44
N ILE A 229 18.40 7.79 2.16
CA ILE A 229 18.67 8.80 3.21
C ILE A 229 17.40 9.06 4.03
N ALA A 230 16.25 9.23 3.39
CA ALA A 230 15.00 9.51 4.08
C ALA A 230 14.59 8.34 4.99
N THR A 231 14.72 7.09 4.53
CA THR A 231 14.39 5.90 5.34
C THR A 231 15.38 5.75 6.51
N LEU A 232 16.68 5.93 6.28
CA LEU A 232 17.70 5.92 7.34
C LEU A 232 17.43 7.01 8.38
N ALA A 233 17.02 8.21 7.97
CA ALA A 233 16.65 9.28 8.89
C ALA A 233 15.46 8.89 9.78
N VAL A 234 14.41 8.24 9.20
CA VAL A 234 13.29 7.70 9.99
C VAL A 234 13.78 6.71 11.04
N ILE A 235 14.66 5.77 10.65
CA ILE A 235 15.20 4.75 11.56
C ILE A 235 16.02 5.38 12.69
N LEU A 236 16.97 6.24 12.35
CA LEU A 236 17.88 6.87 13.31
C LEU A 236 17.13 7.74 14.32
N ILE A 237 16.15 8.54 13.85
CA ILE A 237 15.35 9.38 14.74
C ILE A 237 14.42 8.50 15.60
N SER A 238 13.84 7.44 15.05
CA SER A 238 13.04 6.48 15.82
C SER A 238 13.85 5.84 16.97
N TRP A 239 15.11 5.51 16.73
CA TRP A 239 15.98 4.96 17.78
C TRP A 239 16.36 5.98 18.84
N ARG A 240 16.52 7.24 18.44
CA ARG A 240 16.88 8.35 19.35
C ARG A 240 15.68 8.94 20.09
N THR A 241 14.44 8.59 19.72
CA THR A 241 13.24 9.08 20.39
C THR A 241 12.96 8.24 21.64
N PRO A 242 13.14 8.79 22.85
CA PRO A 242 12.79 8.11 24.10
C PRO A 242 11.28 7.84 24.13
N ALA A 243 10.88 6.72 24.76
CA ALA A 243 9.46 6.37 24.93
C ALA A 243 8.63 6.31 23.65
N LEU A 244 9.27 6.16 22.47
CA LEU A 244 8.54 5.93 21.21
C LEU A 244 7.72 4.65 21.30
N HIS A 245 6.48 4.70 20.82
CA HIS A 245 5.56 3.54 20.81
C HIS A 245 6.25 2.29 20.22
N PRO A 246 6.15 1.12 20.87
CA PRO A 246 6.86 -0.09 20.43
C PRO A 246 6.59 -0.50 18.98
N ASP A 247 5.36 -0.31 18.50
CA ASP A 247 5.00 -0.65 17.11
C ASP A 247 5.66 0.27 16.09
N LEU A 248 5.83 1.57 16.40
CA LEU A 248 6.58 2.48 15.55
C LEU A 248 8.06 2.08 15.48
N ARG A 249 8.63 1.65 16.59
CA ARG A 249 10.02 1.15 16.63
C ARG A 249 10.19 -0.14 15.83
N LYS A 250 9.22 -1.07 15.92
CA LYS A 250 9.21 -2.30 15.10
C LYS A 250 9.11 -1.98 13.61
N LEU A 251 8.22 -1.07 13.21
CA LEU A 251 8.06 -0.65 11.82
C LEU A 251 9.32 0.04 11.28
N ALA A 252 9.98 0.90 12.08
CA ALA A 252 11.24 1.52 11.69
C ALA A 252 12.35 0.46 11.47
N ASN A 253 12.46 -0.54 12.35
CA ASN A 253 13.41 -1.65 12.19
C ASN A 253 13.07 -2.52 10.96
N MET A 254 11.80 -2.79 10.73
CA MET A 254 11.33 -3.52 9.55
C MET A 254 11.66 -2.75 8.27
N ALA A 255 11.43 -1.43 8.24
CA ALA A 255 11.84 -0.58 7.11
C ALA A 255 13.35 -0.66 6.86
N GLY A 256 14.17 -0.72 7.91
CA GLY A 256 15.62 -0.91 7.80
C GLY A 256 16.01 -2.24 7.17
N GLY A 257 15.42 -3.33 7.63
CA GLY A 257 15.66 -4.66 7.04
C GLY A 257 15.21 -4.74 5.58
N LEU A 258 14.03 -4.18 5.26
CA LEU A 258 13.50 -4.12 3.90
C LEU A 258 14.36 -3.23 2.99
N LEU A 259 14.89 -2.11 3.50
CA LEU A 259 15.80 -1.24 2.75
C LEU A 259 17.08 -1.99 2.37
N ILE A 260 17.71 -2.68 3.32
CA ILE A 260 18.92 -3.48 3.05
C ILE A 260 18.62 -4.54 1.99
N LEU A 261 17.53 -5.29 2.16
CA LEU A 261 17.13 -6.32 1.21
C LEU A 261 16.83 -5.73 -0.18
N GLN A 262 16.17 -4.58 -0.24
CA GLN A 262 15.85 -3.86 -1.47
C GLN A 262 17.13 -3.44 -2.24
N LEU A 263 18.13 -2.93 -1.52
CA LEU A 263 19.41 -2.56 -2.12
C LEU A 263 20.18 -3.78 -2.64
N LEU A 264 20.21 -4.86 -1.86
CA LEU A 264 20.87 -6.13 -2.27
C LEU A 264 20.20 -6.72 -3.51
N LEU A 265 18.87 -6.78 -3.54
CA LEU A 265 18.11 -7.25 -4.69
C LEU A 265 18.32 -6.36 -5.91
N GLY A 266 18.36 -5.03 -5.72
CA GLY A 266 18.62 -4.08 -6.80
C GLY A 266 20.01 -4.28 -7.43
N VAL A 267 21.04 -4.43 -6.60
CA VAL A 267 22.41 -4.71 -7.08
C VAL A 267 22.46 -6.08 -7.78
N ALA A 268 21.84 -7.10 -7.23
CA ALA A 268 21.81 -8.44 -7.84
C ALA A 268 21.08 -8.42 -9.20
N THR A 269 19.90 -7.78 -9.27
CA THR A 269 19.13 -7.63 -10.50
C THR A 269 19.94 -6.89 -11.59
N PHE A 270 20.63 -5.82 -11.21
CA PHE A 270 21.47 -5.06 -12.14
C PHE A 270 22.69 -5.87 -12.62
N ARG A 271 23.42 -6.52 -11.70
CA ARG A 271 24.61 -7.33 -12.02
C ARG A 271 24.30 -8.53 -12.90
N LEU A 272 23.12 -9.11 -12.77
CA LEU A 272 22.65 -10.23 -13.58
C LEU A 272 21.82 -9.78 -14.79
N HIS A 273 21.97 -8.50 -15.20
CA HIS A 273 21.40 -7.94 -16.43
C HIS A 273 19.89 -8.18 -16.59
N LEU A 274 19.11 -8.19 -15.49
CA LEU A 274 17.67 -8.45 -15.47
C LEU A 274 17.25 -9.85 -16.00
N GLN A 275 18.20 -10.78 -16.14
CA GLN A 275 17.95 -12.10 -16.74
C GLN A 275 17.36 -13.11 -15.74
N VAL A 276 17.41 -12.81 -14.43
CA VAL A 276 16.89 -13.68 -13.37
C VAL A 276 15.55 -13.13 -12.91
N GLU A 277 14.47 -13.63 -13.51
CA GLU A 277 13.09 -13.16 -13.28
C GLU A 277 12.71 -13.11 -11.78
N PRO A 278 12.99 -14.14 -10.95
CA PRO A 278 12.65 -14.10 -9.54
C PRO A 278 13.28 -12.93 -8.76
N LEU A 279 14.47 -12.49 -9.14
CA LEU A 279 15.12 -11.33 -8.50
C LEU A 279 14.38 -10.02 -8.82
N THR A 280 13.98 -9.83 -10.08
CA THR A 280 13.22 -8.64 -10.50
C THR A 280 11.85 -8.60 -9.84
N VAL A 281 11.15 -9.74 -9.77
CA VAL A 281 9.85 -9.87 -9.08
C VAL A 281 10.01 -9.58 -7.59
N SER A 282 11.02 -10.16 -6.94
CA SER A 282 11.31 -9.94 -5.53
C SER A 282 11.69 -8.49 -5.25
N HIS A 283 12.52 -7.87 -6.09
CA HIS A 283 12.90 -6.46 -5.96
C HIS A 283 11.67 -5.54 -5.99
N GLN A 284 10.73 -5.77 -6.91
CA GLN A 284 9.48 -5.00 -6.97
C GLN A 284 8.59 -5.25 -5.76
N ALA A 285 8.41 -6.51 -5.33
CA ALA A 285 7.56 -6.86 -4.19
C ALA A 285 8.11 -6.30 -2.86
N ILE A 286 9.43 -6.37 -2.65
CA ILE A 286 10.09 -5.79 -1.47
C ILE A 286 10.00 -4.27 -1.49
N GLY A 287 10.15 -3.61 -2.66
CA GLY A 287 9.95 -2.18 -2.82
C GLY A 287 8.53 -1.73 -2.44
N ALA A 288 7.51 -2.46 -2.90
CA ALA A 288 6.11 -2.21 -2.51
C ALA A 288 5.87 -2.45 -1.01
N THR A 289 6.51 -3.47 -0.42
CA THR A 289 6.43 -3.76 1.02
C THR A 289 7.12 -2.67 1.85
N LEU A 290 8.27 -2.16 1.41
CA LEU A 290 8.95 -1.03 2.05
C LEU A 290 8.08 0.23 2.00
N LEU A 291 7.49 0.56 0.86
CA LEU A 291 6.53 1.64 0.72
C LEU A 291 5.37 1.47 1.71
N GLY A 292 4.76 0.29 1.75
CA GLY A 292 3.67 -0.04 2.66
C GLY A 292 4.04 0.12 4.13
N THR A 293 5.23 -0.34 4.52
CA THR A 293 5.75 -0.19 5.88
C THR A 293 5.91 1.28 6.28
N LEU A 294 6.45 2.12 5.39
CA LEU A 294 6.60 3.56 5.62
C LEU A 294 5.24 4.28 5.67
N VAL A 295 4.25 3.86 4.87
CA VAL A 295 2.89 4.38 4.93
C VAL A 295 2.23 4.04 6.27
N VAL A 296 2.30 2.78 6.72
CA VAL A 296 1.75 2.35 8.02
C VAL A 296 2.45 3.11 9.16
N PHE A 297 3.78 3.20 9.12
CA PHE A 297 4.56 4.01 10.08
C PHE A 297 4.08 5.47 10.11
N THR A 298 3.89 6.08 8.95
CA THR A 298 3.43 7.47 8.84
C THR A 298 2.05 7.65 9.46
N VAL A 299 1.08 6.79 9.11
CA VAL A 299 -0.29 6.87 9.64
C VAL A 299 -0.31 6.71 11.15
N LEU A 300 0.41 5.73 11.71
CA LEU A 300 0.50 5.54 13.16
C LEU A 300 1.20 6.71 13.84
N SER A 301 2.27 7.26 13.24
CA SER A 301 2.96 8.45 13.77
C SER A 301 2.08 9.69 13.77
N VAL A 302 1.23 9.88 12.74
CA VAL A 302 0.23 10.97 12.71
C VAL A 302 -0.77 10.79 13.85
N ARG A 303 -1.29 9.57 14.04
CA ARG A 303 -2.23 9.25 15.11
C ARG A 303 -1.61 9.46 16.50
N ASP A 304 -0.36 9.08 16.68
CA ASP A 304 0.40 9.30 17.91
C ASP A 304 0.53 10.80 18.22
N SER A 305 0.81 11.63 17.23
CA SER A 305 0.92 13.08 17.40
C SER A 305 -0.39 13.76 17.80
N LEU A 306 -1.54 13.21 17.41
CA LEU A 306 -2.86 13.74 17.78
C LEU A 306 -3.19 13.47 19.24
N THR A 307 -2.80 12.32 19.79
CA THR A 307 -2.97 12.00 21.22
C THR A 307 -2.33 13.05 22.13
N ASN A 308 -1.15 13.55 21.77
CA ASN A 308 -0.48 14.60 22.54
C ASN A 308 -1.26 15.91 22.58
N ARG A 309 -1.93 16.28 21.47
CA ARG A 309 -2.72 17.52 21.40
C ARG A 309 -3.98 17.44 22.27
N GLU A 310 -4.62 16.29 22.35
CA GLU A 310 -5.81 16.07 23.20
C GLU A 310 -5.45 16.15 24.69
N VAL A 311 -4.35 15.55 25.10
CA VAL A 311 -3.85 15.64 26.50
C VAL A 311 -3.49 17.08 26.87
N GLN A 312 -2.83 17.82 26.01
CA GLN A 312 -2.50 19.23 26.25
C GLN A 312 -3.75 20.12 26.30
N ALA A 313 -4.73 19.91 25.42
CA ALA A 313 -5.98 20.67 25.40
C ALA A 313 -6.79 20.45 26.70
N SER A 314 -6.85 19.20 27.20
CA SER A 314 -7.57 18.89 28.46
C SER A 314 -6.86 19.47 29.69
N SER A 315 -5.54 19.54 29.70
CA SER A 315 -4.78 20.15 30.81
C SER A 315 -4.96 21.68 30.91
N VAL A 316 -5.07 22.37 29.78
CA VAL A 316 -5.30 23.83 29.73
C VAL A 316 -6.71 24.19 30.20
N THR A 317 -7.72 23.35 29.90
CA THR A 317 -9.11 23.59 30.32
C THR A 317 -9.28 23.42 31.83
N THR A 318 -8.52 22.52 32.46
CA THR A 318 -8.57 22.31 33.92
C THR A 318 -7.88 23.43 34.70
N THR A 319 -6.88 24.13 34.13
CA THR A 319 -6.18 25.22 34.79
C THR A 319 -6.96 26.55 34.74
N HIS A 320 -7.88 26.75 33.81
CA HIS A 320 -8.74 27.95 33.74
C HIS A 320 -10.05 27.83 34.51
N GLY A 321 -10.39 26.64 35.04
CA GLY A 321 -11.59 26.40 35.84
C GLY A 321 -11.43 26.56 37.36
N VAL A 322 -10.24 26.89 37.84
CA VAL A 322 -9.95 27.12 39.28
C VAL A 322 -9.48 28.56 39.44
N ASN A 323 -10.42 29.49 39.42
CA ASN A 323 -10.26 30.79 40.07
C ASN A 323 -11.33 30.91 41.16
N PRO A 324 -10.92 31.22 42.40
CA PRO A 324 -11.83 31.35 43.55
C PRO A 324 -12.74 32.57 43.49
#